data_7d3ce7a02f361f8d92cf79bc70a524f0
#
_entry.id   7d3ce7a02f361f8d92cf79bc70a524f0
#
_cell.length_a   1.000
_cell.length_b   1.000
_cell.length_c   1.000
_cell.angle_alpha   90.00
_cell.angle_beta   90.00
_cell.angle_gamma   90.00
#
_symmetry.space_group_name_H-M   'P 1'
#
loop_
_entity.id
_entity.type
_entity.pdbx_description
1 polymer ?
#
loop_
_entity_poly.entity_id
_entity_poly.type
_entity_poly.pdbx_seq_one_letter_code
_entity_poly.pdbx_strand_id
1 'polypeptide(L)'
;VQSKAGSDDWWIVVSQSVKPKTDPLPYETKVEYLKKMFPWAADHIDDKACCKTAIDVMKRLMMEGYTDVVFVVGSDRMGGMKFVKEYNRSDQYSFNSVELESAGERDPDAEGASGMSASKMREAAKNQKTTEFLEGIPDTLSVKNKLELMAKVREGMGL
;
A
#
# COMPACT_ATOMS: atom_id res chain seq x y z
N VAL A 1 2.16 -8.56 4.97
CA VAL A 1 0.78 -9.03 5.17
C VAL A 1 0.74 -10.55 5.12
N GLN A 2 1.05 -11.18 3.98
CA GLN A 2 0.98 -12.64 3.80
C GLN A 2 1.68 -13.43 4.92
N SER A 3 2.92 -13.06 5.28
CA SER A 3 3.67 -13.75 6.33
C SER A 3 3.04 -13.68 7.73
N LYS A 4 2.15 -12.71 7.96
CA LYS A 4 1.41 -12.56 9.20
C LYS A 4 0.05 -13.24 9.17
N ALA A 5 -0.53 -13.41 8.00
CA ALA A 5 -1.82 -14.07 7.82
C ALA A 5 -1.74 -15.59 8.01
N GLY A 6 -0.59 -16.21 7.71
CA GLY A 6 -0.49 -17.67 7.79
C GLY A 6 -1.46 -18.33 6.81
N SER A 7 -2.47 -19.02 7.35
CA SER A 7 -3.55 -19.66 6.59
C SER A 7 -4.83 -18.82 6.50
N ASP A 8 -4.87 -17.66 7.15
CA ASP A 8 -6.06 -16.78 7.15
C ASP A 8 -6.16 -16.00 5.83
N ASP A 9 -7.35 -15.50 5.55
CA ASP A 9 -7.55 -14.59 4.42
C ASP A 9 -6.78 -13.30 4.60
N TRP A 10 -6.24 -12.77 3.52
CA TRP A 10 -5.51 -11.51 3.55
C TRP A 10 -5.73 -10.67 2.29
N TRP A 11 -5.75 -9.37 2.48
CA TRP A 11 -5.98 -8.40 1.42
C TRP A 11 -4.99 -7.23 1.50
N ILE A 12 -4.62 -6.71 0.35
CA ILE A 12 -3.88 -5.45 0.21
C ILE A 12 -4.86 -4.42 -0.32
N VAL A 13 -5.16 -3.42 0.50
CA VAL A 13 -6.05 -2.31 0.13
C VAL A 13 -5.22 -1.08 -0.17
N VAL A 14 -5.46 -0.48 -1.33
CA VAL A 14 -4.70 0.64 -1.84
C VAL A 14 -5.46 1.94 -1.60
N SER A 15 -4.73 2.98 -1.16
CA SER A 15 -5.33 4.31 -0.94
C SER A 15 -5.83 4.90 -2.26
N GLN A 16 -7.02 5.51 -2.23
CA GLN A 16 -7.62 6.21 -3.37
C GLN A 16 -7.24 7.69 -3.42
N SER A 17 -6.47 8.17 -2.45
CA SER A 17 -6.01 9.56 -2.45
C SER A 17 -5.07 9.86 -3.62
N VAL A 18 -5.17 11.06 -4.16
CA VAL A 18 -4.21 11.60 -5.13
C VAL A 18 -3.75 12.96 -4.63
N LYS A 19 -2.45 13.07 -4.38
CA LYS A 19 -1.82 14.29 -3.89
C LYS A 19 -0.49 14.49 -4.63
N PRO A 20 -0.35 15.49 -5.50
CA PRO A 20 0.82 15.65 -6.36
C PRO A 20 2.16 15.51 -5.66
N LYS A 21 2.31 16.01 -4.44
CA LYS A 21 3.59 15.98 -3.71
C LYS A 21 3.85 14.67 -2.97
N THR A 22 2.83 13.96 -2.50
CA THR A 22 2.98 12.85 -1.54
C THR A 22 2.38 11.54 -2.01
N ASP A 23 1.42 11.57 -2.93
CA ASP A 23 0.70 10.41 -3.45
C ASP A 23 0.22 10.70 -4.88
N PRO A 24 1.15 10.81 -5.86
CA PRO A 24 0.86 11.38 -7.18
C PRO A 24 0.09 10.45 -8.12
N LEU A 25 0.06 9.15 -7.85
CA LEU A 25 -0.54 8.17 -8.77
C LEU A 25 -2.05 8.01 -8.54
N PRO A 26 -2.85 7.96 -9.62
CA PRO A 26 -4.25 7.54 -9.54
C PRO A 26 -4.41 6.11 -8.99
N TYR A 27 -5.56 5.82 -8.40
CA TYR A 27 -5.87 4.53 -7.81
C TYR A 27 -5.66 3.36 -8.78
N GLU A 28 -6.20 3.46 -9.99
CA GLU A 28 -6.11 2.44 -11.03
C GLU A 28 -4.66 2.12 -11.39
N THR A 29 -3.84 3.17 -11.50
CA THR A 29 -2.40 3.03 -11.77
C THR A 29 -1.69 2.32 -10.61
N LYS A 30 -2.00 2.68 -9.37
CA LYS A 30 -1.44 1.99 -8.18
C LYS A 30 -1.75 0.51 -8.19
N VAL A 31 -3.02 0.15 -8.41
CA VAL A 31 -3.48 -1.24 -8.46
C VAL A 31 -2.81 -2.01 -9.60
N GLU A 32 -2.79 -1.43 -10.80
CA GLU A 32 -2.16 -2.02 -11.98
C GLU A 32 -0.69 -2.38 -11.73
N TYR A 33 0.09 -1.41 -11.24
CA TYR A 33 1.52 -1.62 -11.02
C TYR A 33 1.81 -2.52 -9.82
N LEU A 34 1.00 -2.49 -8.77
CA LEU A 34 1.12 -3.45 -7.66
C LEU A 34 0.91 -4.89 -8.13
N LYS A 35 -0.11 -5.14 -8.96
CA LYS A 35 -0.36 -6.48 -9.54
C LYS A 35 0.79 -6.93 -10.44
N LYS A 36 1.37 -6.02 -11.21
CA LYS A 36 2.55 -6.31 -12.05
C LYS A 36 3.82 -6.57 -11.24
N MET A 37 4.04 -5.81 -10.17
CA MET A 37 5.21 -5.97 -9.29
C MET A 37 5.13 -7.23 -8.42
N PHE A 38 3.93 -7.59 -8.00
CA PHE A 38 3.67 -8.72 -7.09
C PHE A 38 2.62 -9.68 -7.69
N PRO A 39 2.94 -10.37 -8.81
CA PRO A 39 1.97 -11.23 -9.50
C PRO A 39 1.44 -12.36 -8.61
N TRP A 40 2.23 -12.83 -7.65
CA TRP A 40 1.84 -13.83 -6.67
C TRP A 40 0.77 -13.33 -5.67
N ALA A 41 0.63 -12.02 -5.51
CA ALA A 41 -0.34 -11.36 -4.65
C ALA A 41 -1.50 -10.73 -5.43
N ALA A 42 -1.56 -10.87 -6.75
CA ALA A 42 -2.48 -10.13 -7.61
C ALA A 42 -3.97 -10.36 -7.23
N ASP A 43 -4.33 -11.59 -6.84
CA ASP A 43 -5.69 -11.94 -6.42
C ASP A 43 -6.06 -11.40 -5.03
N HIS A 44 -5.06 -10.99 -4.25
CA HIS A 44 -5.23 -10.40 -2.92
C HIS A 44 -5.15 -8.86 -2.93
N ILE A 45 -4.90 -8.24 -4.07
CA ILE A 45 -4.92 -6.77 -4.21
C ILE A 45 -6.34 -6.36 -4.54
N ASP A 46 -6.97 -5.62 -3.62
CA ASP A 46 -8.32 -5.13 -3.82
C ASP A 46 -8.38 -4.09 -4.95
N ASP A 47 -9.20 -4.38 -5.97
CA ASP A 47 -9.39 -3.53 -7.15
C ASP A 47 -10.81 -2.97 -7.28
N LYS A 48 -11.64 -3.17 -6.26
CA LYS A 48 -13.06 -2.77 -6.30
C LYS A 48 -13.31 -1.28 -6.10
N ALA A 49 -12.28 -0.52 -5.70
CA ALA A 49 -12.36 0.93 -5.42
C ALA A 49 -13.50 1.32 -4.46
N CYS A 50 -13.97 0.40 -3.62
CA CYS A 50 -15.14 0.58 -2.77
C CYS A 50 -14.87 1.42 -1.51
N CYS A 51 -13.61 1.48 -1.09
CA CYS A 51 -13.24 1.94 0.24
C CYS A 51 -12.24 3.10 0.16
N LYS A 52 -12.67 4.30 0.57
CA LYS A 52 -11.82 5.50 0.57
C LYS A 52 -11.01 5.65 1.84
N THR A 53 -11.52 5.10 2.94
CA THR A 53 -10.92 5.20 4.27
C THR A 53 -10.73 3.83 4.90
N ALA A 54 -9.87 3.75 5.93
CA ALA A 54 -9.71 2.53 6.71
C ALA A 54 -11.02 2.09 7.38
N ILE A 55 -11.87 3.03 7.77
CA ILE A 55 -13.20 2.73 8.34
C ILE A 55 -14.08 2.05 7.29
N ASP A 56 -14.06 2.52 6.03
CA ASP A 56 -14.83 1.87 4.96
C ASP A 56 -14.37 0.43 4.73
N VAL A 57 -13.05 0.20 4.80
CA VAL A 57 -12.48 -1.16 4.72
C VAL A 57 -13.02 -2.04 5.84
N MET A 58 -13.00 -1.55 7.08
CA MET A 58 -13.50 -2.31 8.23
C MET A 58 -15.00 -2.60 8.12
N LYS A 59 -15.80 -1.63 7.70
CA LYS A 59 -17.23 -1.83 7.44
C LYS A 59 -17.49 -2.92 6.40
N ARG A 60 -16.72 -2.90 5.32
CA ARG A 60 -16.81 -3.91 4.28
C ARG A 60 -16.47 -5.30 4.79
N LEU A 61 -15.36 -5.45 5.52
CA LEU A 61 -14.98 -6.73 6.12
C LEU A 61 -16.07 -7.28 7.05
N MET A 62 -16.69 -6.41 7.86
CA MET A 62 -17.81 -6.80 8.69
C MET A 62 -19.01 -7.29 7.87
N MET A 63 -19.34 -6.57 6.78
CA MET A 63 -20.43 -6.99 5.87
C MET A 63 -20.13 -8.29 5.14
N GLU A 64 -18.86 -8.60 4.87
CA GLU A 64 -18.41 -9.86 4.28
C GLU A 64 -18.37 -11.03 5.29
N GLY A 65 -18.65 -10.76 6.58
CA GLY A 65 -18.79 -11.77 7.62
C GLY A 65 -17.51 -12.08 8.41
N TYR A 66 -16.46 -11.31 8.25
CA TYR A 66 -15.27 -11.45 9.08
C TYR A 66 -15.56 -11.07 10.53
N THR A 67 -15.06 -11.86 11.45
CA THR A 67 -15.28 -11.68 12.91
C THR A 67 -14.06 -11.16 13.63
N ASP A 68 -12.88 -11.37 13.06
CA ASP A 68 -11.58 -11.01 13.62
C ASP A 68 -10.72 -10.39 12.53
N VAL A 69 -10.06 -9.28 12.82
CA VAL A 69 -9.27 -8.53 11.84
C VAL A 69 -7.91 -8.16 12.41
N VAL A 70 -6.87 -8.43 11.65
CA VAL A 70 -5.52 -7.90 11.88
C VAL A 70 -5.22 -6.85 10.81
N PHE A 71 -5.08 -5.60 11.23
CA PHE A 71 -4.78 -4.47 10.35
C PHE A 71 -3.28 -4.22 10.34
N VAL A 72 -2.63 -4.49 9.20
CA VAL A 72 -1.17 -4.40 9.07
C VAL A 72 -0.76 -3.13 8.36
N VAL A 73 0.11 -2.34 8.99
CA VAL A 73 0.64 -1.09 8.43
C VAL A 73 2.15 -0.97 8.67
N GLY A 74 2.81 -0.07 7.97
CA GLY A 74 4.21 0.26 8.27
C GLY A 74 4.38 0.83 9.69
N SER A 75 5.55 0.62 10.30
CA SER A 75 5.84 1.09 11.66
C SER A 75 5.58 2.59 11.84
N ASP A 76 5.90 3.39 10.82
CA ASP A 76 5.68 4.84 10.78
C ASP A 76 4.18 5.25 10.76
N ARG A 77 3.29 4.33 10.43
CA ARG A 77 1.84 4.55 10.35
C ARG A 77 1.06 4.07 11.57
N MET A 78 1.69 3.28 12.43
CA MET A 78 1.04 2.67 13.60
C MET A 78 0.31 3.71 14.46
N GLY A 79 0.97 4.85 14.76
CA GLY A 79 0.38 5.91 15.57
C GLY A 79 -0.89 6.52 14.95
N GLY A 80 -0.87 6.76 13.65
CA GLY A 80 -2.00 7.34 12.92
C GLY A 80 -3.16 6.37 12.65
N MET A 81 -2.98 5.07 12.91
CA MET A 81 -3.99 4.03 12.65
C MET A 81 -4.60 3.44 13.92
N LYS A 82 -4.24 3.93 15.11
CA LYS A 82 -4.80 3.44 16.38
C LYS A 82 -6.32 3.50 16.44
N PHE A 83 -6.92 4.50 15.79
CA PHE A 83 -8.37 4.68 15.72
C PHE A 83 -9.08 3.44 15.16
N VAL A 84 -8.44 2.61 14.33
CA VAL A 84 -9.03 1.38 13.80
C VAL A 84 -9.40 0.42 14.93
N LYS A 85 -8.59 0.34 16.00
CA LYS A 85 -8.93 -0.44 17.20
C LYS A 85 -9.96 0.30 18.08
N GLU A 86 -9.81 1.60 18.22
CA GLU A 86 -10.65 2.43 19.10
C GLU A 86 -12.12 2.47 18.64
N TYR A 87 -12.36 2.43 17.32
CA TYR A 87 -13.71 2.38 16.75
C TYR A 87 -14.35 0.98 16.77
N ASN A 88 -13.64 -0.07 17.21
CA ASN A 88 -14.25 -1.38 17.36
C ASN A 88 -15.34 -1.34 18.44
N ARG A 89 -16.45 -2.05 18.20
CA ARG A 89 -17.65 -2.06 19.04
C ARG A 89 -18.34 -0.69 19.15
N SER A 90 -18.24 0.10 18.09
CA SER A 90 -18.98 1.36 17.94
C SER A 90 -20.11 1.20 16.92
N ASP A 91 -20.77 2.29 16.57
CA ASP A 91 -21.75 2.37 15.47
C ASP A 91 -21.10 2.19 14.07
N GLN A 92 -19.79 2.25 13.98
CA GLN A 92 -19.07 2.11 12.70
C GLN A 92 -18.88 0.63 12.31
N TYR A 93 -18.36 -0.18 13.22
CA TYR A 93 -18.18 -1.63 13.05
C TYR A 93 -17.99 -2.33 14.40
N SER A 94 -18.23 -3.65 14.41
CA SER A 94 -18.06 -4.47 15.59
C SER A 94 -17.50 -5.84 15.21
N PHE A 95 -16.29 -6.13 15.71
CA PHE A 95 -15.59 -7.40 15.56
C PHE A 95 -15.34 -8.03 16.94
N ASN A 96 -15.11 -9.34 16.97
CA ASN A 96 -14.64 -10.03 18.17
C ASN A 96 -13.26 -9.49 18.57
N SER A 97 -12.37 -9.37 17.60
CA SER A 97 -11.04 -8.76 17.80
C SER A 97 -10.64 -7.86 16.63
N VAL A 98 -9.93 -6.78 16.96
CA VAL A 98 -9.23 -5.93 15.99
C VAL A 98 -7.83 -5.70 16.51
N GLU A 99 -6.85 -6.23 15.78
CA GLU A 99 -5.44 -6.02 16.10
C GLU A 99 -4.81 -5.07 15.07
N LEU A 100 -3.86 -4.28 15.54
CA LEU A 100 -3.05 -3.41 14.71
C LEU A 100 -1.60 -3.87 14.80
N GLU A 101 -1.05 -4.33 13.68
CA GLU A 101 0.31 -4.86 13.63
C GLU A 101 1.21 -4.07 12.68
N SER A 102 2.50 -4.01 13.03
CA SER A 102 3.52 -3.46 12.16
C SER A 102 3.93 -4.48 11.09
N ALA A 103 4.07 -4.02 9.86
CA ALA A 103 4.69 -4.78 8.77
C ALA A 103 6.21 -4.98 8.97
N GLY A 104 6.77 -4.37 10.00
CA GLY A 104 8.20 -4.29 10.30
C GLY A 104 8.78 -2.91 10.04
N GLU A 105 9.98 -2.69 10.51
CA GLU A 105 10.76 -1.49 10.19
C GLU A 105 11.41 -1.66 8.82
N ARG A 106 11.51 -0.54 8.11
CA ARG A 106 12.28 -0.50 6.87
C ARG A 106 13.75 -0.26 7.25
N ASP A 107 14.64 -1.05 6.69
CA ASP A 107 16.07 -0.79 6.76
C ASP A 107 16.44 0.28 5.72
N PRO A 108 16.76 1.53 6.15
CA PRO A 108 17.09 2.59 5.21
C PRO A 108 18.44 2.40 4.53
N ASP A 109 19.29 1.51 5.08
CA ASP A 109 20.63 1.21 4.57
C ASP A 109 20.64 -0.04 3.66
N ALA A 110 19.51 -0.74 3.55
CA ALA A 110 19.38 -1.87 2.64
C ALA A 110 19.46 -1.40 1.18
N GLU A 111 20.13 -2.20 0.35
CA GLU A 111 20.23 -1.96 -1.08
C GLU A 111 18.94 -2.32 -1.82
N GLY A 112 18.74 -1.71 -2.99
CA GLY A 112 17.61 -1.98 -3.87
C GLY A 112 16.24 -1.59 -3.30
N ALA A 113 15.23 -2.34 -3.67
CA ALA A 113 13.84 -2.03 -3.33
C ALA A 113 13.55 -2.01 -1.81
N SER A 114 14.27 -2.80 -1.00
CA SER A 114 14.08 -2.86 0.45
C SER A 114 14.53 -1.60 1.18
N GLY A 115 15.55 -0.88 0.68
CA GLY A 115 16.03 0.39 1.24
C GLY A 115 15.26 1.61 0.73
N MET A 116 14.42 1.46 -0.30
CA MET A 116 13.71 2.57 -0.92
C MET A 116 12.43 2.92 -0.19
N SER A 117 12.22 4.21 0.04
CA SER A 117 10.95 4.76 0.54
C SER A 117 10.16 5.41 -0.60
N ALA A 118 8.85 5.54 -0.42
CA ALA A 118 8.02 6.28 -1.37
C ALA A 118 8.50 7.74 -1.56
N SER A 119 9.09 8.34 -0.55
CA SER A 119 9.69 9.68 -0.64
C SER A 119 10.95 9.67 -1.49
N LYS A 120 11.87 8.72 -1.28
CA LYS A 120 13.08 8.54 -2.11
C LYS A 120 12.70 8.28 -3.57
N MET A 121 11.68 7.43 -3.82
CA MET A 121 11.19 7.13 -5.17
C MET A 121 10.66 8.38 -5.88
N ARG A 122 9.85 9.20 -5.20
CA ARG A 122 9.35 10.45 -5.75
C ARG A 122 10.48 11.44 -6.03
N GLU A 123 11.46 11.52 -5.15
CA GLU A 123 12.63 12.39 -5.32
C GLU A 123 13.48 11.94 -6.52
N ALA A 124 13.73 10.64 -6.67
CA ALA A 124 14.42 10.09 -7.83
C ALA A 124 13.67 10.40 -9.13
N ALA A 125 12.34 10.23 -9.15
CA ALA A 125 11.52 10.59 -10.30
C ALA A 125 11.57 12.08 -10.61
N LYS A 126 11.44 12.94 -9.59
CA LYS A 126 11.52 14.41 -9.74
C LYS A 126 12.85 14.85 -10.35
N ASN A 127 13.95 14.33 -9.83
CA ASN A 127 15.31 14.71 -10.21
C ASN A 127 15.83 13.92 -11.43
N GLN A 128 14.98 13.11 -12.06
CA GLN A 128 15.33 12.26 -13.23
C GLN A 128 16.50 11.30 -12.96
N LYS A 129 16.65 10.86 -11.72
CA LYS A 129 17.63 9.86 -11.31
C LYS A 129 17.15 8.47 -11.70
N THR A 130 17.24 8.17 -12.99
CA THR A 130 16.65 6.97 -13.57
C THR A 130 17.17 5.70 -12.94
N THR A 131 18.49 5.57 -12.76
CA THR A 131 19.10 4.37 -12.15
C THR A 131 18.55 4.12 -10.75
N GLU A 132 18.59 5.13 -9.88
CA GLU A 132 18.05 5.03 -8.51
C GLU A 132 16.56 4.63 -8.50
N PHE A 133 15.77 5.19 -9.43
CA PHE A 133 14.36 4.84 -9.54
C PHE A 133 14.15 3.39 -9.96
N LEU A 134 14.90 2.92 -10.97
CA LEU A 134 14.79 1.53 -11.45
C LEU A 134 15.20 0.51 -10.40
N GLU A 135 16.25 0.79 -9.64
CA GLU A 135 16.74 -0.08 -8.55
C GLU A 135 15.74 -0.18 -7.39
N GLY A 136 14.95 0.87 -7.15
CA GLY A 136 13.91 0.87 -6.11
C GLY A 136 12.66 0.06 -6.45
N ILE A 137 12.58 -0.54 -7.63
CA ILE A 137 11.42 -1.32 -8.09
C ILE A 137 11.82 -2.77 -8.30
N PRO A 138 11.01 -3.74 -7.83
CA PRO A 138 11.30 -5.17 -8.01
C PRO A 138 11.56 -5.56 -9.48
N ASP A 139 12.45 -6.53 -9.71
CA ASP A 139 12.82 -7.00 -11.04
C ASP A 139 11.72 -7.83 -11.74
N THR A 140 10.65 -8.14 -11.03
CA THR A 140 9.41 -8.68 -11.64
C THR A 140 8.79 -7.70 -12.65
N LEU A 141 9.08 -6.40 -12.50
CA LEU A 141 8.65 -5.39 -13.45
C LEU A 141 9.75 -5.15 -14.51
N SER A 142 9.39 -5.24 -15.80
CA SER A 142 10.33 -4.97 -16.89
C SER A 142 10.86 -3.54 -16.84
N VAL A 143 12.06 -3.31 -17.36
CA VAL A 143 12.67 -1.97 -17.45
C VAL A 143 11.74 -0.97 -18.15
N LYS A 144 11.07 -1.40 -19.23
CA LYS A 144 10.07 -0.58 -19.93
C LYS A 144 8.96 -0.11 -18.98
N ASN A 145 8.36 -1.03 -18.24
CA ASN A 145 7.29 -0.70 -17.30
C ASN A 145 7.78 0.14 -16.12
N LYS A 146 9.03 -0.06 -15.67
CA LYS A 146 9.65 0.79 -14.62
C LYS A 146 9.78 2.24 -15.11
N LEU A 147 10.21 2.46 -16.37
CA LEU A 147 10.32 3.78 -16.97
C LEU A 147 8.95 4.43 -17.18
N GLU A 148 7.96 3.67 -17.62
CA GLU A 148 6.58 4.15 -17.73
C GLU A 148 6.02 4.57 -16.36
N LEU A 149 6.28 3.80 -15.31
CA LEU A 149 5.89 4.16 -13.95
C LEU A 149 6.55 5.46 -13.49
N MET A 150 7.86 5.64 -13.79
CA MET A 150 8.56 6.87 -13.48
C MET A 150 7.91 8.08 -14.18
N ALA A 151 7.55 7.93 -15.46
CA ALA A 151 6.87 8.99 -16.22
C ALA A 151 5.49 9.31 -15.58
N LYS A 152 4.70 8.31 -15.21
CA LYS A 152 3.41 8.50 -14.54
C LYS A 152 3.55 9.19 -13.16
N VAL A 153 4.58 8.86 -12.40
CA VAL A 153 4.89 9.54 -11.13
C VAL A 153 5.19 11.02 -11.38
N ARG A 154 6.02 11.33 -12.36
CA ARG A 154 6.34 12.72 -12.74
C ARG A 154 5.10 13.50 -13.20
N GLU A 155 4.32 12.91 -14.11
CA GLU A 155 3.05 13.49 -14.58
C GLU A 155 2.10 13.79 -13.40
N GLY A 156 1.92 12.85 -12.50
CA GLY A 156 1.09 13.04 -11.30
C GLY A 156 1.64 14.08 -10.31
N MET A 157 2.95 14.37 -10.38
CA MET A 157 3.59 15.47 -9.64
C MET A 157 3.48 16.83 -10.36
N GLY A 158 3.00 16.85 -11.60
CA GLY A 158 2.92 18.06 -12.42
C GLY A 158 4.26 18.46 -13.08
N LEU A 159 5.12 17.49 -13.41
CA LEU A 159 6.48 17.69 -13.96
C LEU A 159 6.60 17.15 -15.39
#